data_23bfe9434f271848b3c7461a85350ee6
#
_entry.id   23bfe9434f271848b3c7461a85350ee6
#
_cell.length_a   1.000
_cell.length_b   1.000
_cell.length_c   1.000
_cell.angle_alpha   90.00
_cell.angle_beta   90.00
_cell.angle_gamma   90.00
#
_symmetry.space_group_name_H-M   'P 1'
#
loop_
_entity.id
_entity.type
_entity.pdbx_description
1 polymer ?
#
loop_
_entity_poly.entity_id
_entity_poly.type
_entity_poly.pdbx_seq_one_letter_code
_entity_poly.pdbx_strand_id
1 'polypeptide(L)'
;MSAILPPVMGHPLTPQDTVPMGRVRHRLLMGVQWRDAVTQYPVTLPGGALLRTELEAVGQRPCPMPLVGHGEGRVALRHEGRVARLLARALEQAEPVDDGNPANDADGLRLHLRAQDGLRWFVPRRLSVPPVLNAGVPPATLDNIREAWLWPGARYPLPSHATAVRGTVWRTAAPGVNARVPWGRVVITRPGNGAPNVATEARLAHGHVDDRGEFVAVLGPGAVTGAALPAQLPVHLWVYLPPAMPDFDAEHPEDSLPLERASAARLDDVLRGTQVPAGYTVQAVRPLNLVLGRTHVVPDASLVFA
;
A
#
# COMPACT_ATOMS: atom_id res chain seq x y z
N MET A 1 -27.87 -18.72 -56.46
CA MET A 1 -26.73 -19.62 -56.77
C MET A 1 -25.54 -19.12 -55.98
N SER A 2 -25.26 -19.72 -54.82
CA SER A 2 -24.11 -19.37 -54.00
C SER A 2 -22.92 -20.23 -54.44
N ALA A 3 -21.87 -19.57 -54.88
CA ALA A 3 -20.60 -20.23 -55.22
C ALA A 3 -19.88 -20.63 -53.92
N ILE A 4 -19.80 -21.92 -53.69
CA ILE A 4 -18.95 -22.51 -52.62
C ILE A 4 -17.53 -22.47 -53.12
N LEU A 5 -16.68 -21.64 -52.47
CA LEU A 5 -15.25 -21.66 -52.70
C LEU A 5 -14.67 -22.99 -52.14
N PRO A 6 -13.80 -23.68 -52.87
CA PRO A 6 -13.16 -24.88 -52.37
C PRO A 6 -12.24 -24.55 -51.18
N PRO A 7 -12.10 -25.46 -50.20
CA PRO A 7 -11.18 -25.28 -49.10
C PRO A 7 -9.75 -25.18 -49.63
N VAL A 8 -9.04 -24.14 -49.24
CA VAL A 8 -7.59 -24.02 -49.49
C VAL A 8 -6.93 -25.11 -48.69
N MET A 9 -6.49 -26.18 -49.35
CA MET A 9 -5.64 -27.18 -48.71
C MET A 9 -4.30 -26.54 -48.37
N GLY A 10 -4.14 -26.18 -47.09
CA GLY A 10 -2.86 -25.79 -46.55
C GLY A 10 -1.89 -26.96 -46.67
N HIS A 11 -0.81 -26.75 -47.38
CA HIS A 11 0.30 -27.71 -47.34
C HIS A 11 0.71 -27.95 -45.89
N PRO A 12 0.90 -29.20 -45.43
CA PRO A 12 1.46 -29.46 -44.12
C PRO A 12 2.86 -28.84 -44.08
N LEU A 13 3.05 -27.88 -43.18
CA LEU A 13 4.37 -27.28 -42.94
C LEU A 13 5.33 -28.40 -42.56
N THR A 14 6.37 -28.59 -43.34
CA THR A 14 7.44 -29.53 -42.97
C THR A 14 8.20 -28.95 -41.77
N PRO A 15 8.81 -29.78 -40.90
CA PRO A 15 9.60 -29.32 -39.76
C PRO A 15 10.73 -28.35 -40.10
N GLN A 16 11.10 -28.24 -41.37
CA GLN A 16 12.11 -27.31 -41.88
C GLN A 16 11.57 -25.92 -42.19
N ASP A 17 10.24 -25.78 -42.31
CA ASP A 17 9.59 -24.50 -42.60
C ASP A 17 9.19 -23.72 -41.31
N THR A 18 9.41 -24.30 -40.14
CA THR A 18 9.24 -23.62 -38.86
C THR A 18 10.44 -22.69 -38.63
N VAL A 19 10.30 -21.44 -39.06
CA VAL A 19 11.15 -20.37 -38.55
C VAL A 19 11.05 -20.42 -37.03
N PRO A 20 12.15 -20.62 -36.29
CA PRO A 20 12.08 -20.64 -34.85
C PRO A 20 11.60 -19.23 -34.42
N MET A 21 10.29 -19.09 -34.18
CA MET A 21 9.78 -17.89 -33.52
C MET A 21 10.49 -17.80 -32.19
N GLY A 22 11.37 -16.82 -32.07
CA GLY A 22 12.12 -16.59 -30.85
C GLY A 22 11.16 -16.63 -29.68
N ARG A 23 11.37 -17.58 -28.77
CA ARG A 23 10.50 -17.77 -27.60
C ARG A 23 10.65 -16.53 -26.75
N VAL A 24 9.79 -15.54 -26.91
CA VAL A 24 9.76 -14.35 -26.07
C VAL A 24 9.31 -14.80 -24.68
N ARG A 25 10.27 -15.08 -23.83
CA ARG A 25 10.00 -15.34 -22.41
C ARG A 25 9.80 -14.00 -21.74
N HIS A 26 8.55 -13.60 -21.57
CA HIS A 26 8.22 -12.51 -20.64
C HIS A 26 8.47 -13.04 -19.22
N ARG A 27 9.51 -12.55 -18.58
CA ARG A 27 9.73 -12.80 -17.16
C ARG A 27 9.00 -11.73 -16.39
N LEU A 28 7.96 -12.13 -15.65
CA LEU A 28 7.37 -11.29 -14.64
C LEU A 28 8.39 -11.16 -13.51
N LEU A 29 8.90 -9.97 -13.29
CA LEU A 29 9.80 -9.71 -12.18
C LEU A 29 9.02 -9.62 -10.86
N MET A 30 7.90 -8.91 -10.89
CA MET A 30 7.01 -8.72 -9.76
C MET A 30 5.64 -8.27 -10.24
N GLY A 31 4.59 -8.83 -9.65
CA GLY A 31 3.24 -8.30 -9.71
C GLY A 31 2.84 -7.69 -8.37
N VAL A 32 1.99 -6.68 -8.41
CA VAL A 32 1.31 -6.15 -7.22
C VAL A 32 -0.19 -6.16 -7.47
N GLN A 33 -0.92 -6.73 -6.53
CA GLN A 33 -2.38 -6.64 -6.45
C GLN A 33 -2.71 -5.61 -5.39
N TRP A 34 -3.17 -4.44 -5.82
CA TRP A 34 -3.66 -3.44 -4.89
C TRP A 34 -5.07 -3.77 -4.43
N ARG A 35 -5.27 -3.78 -3.12
CA ARG A 35 -6.57 -4.00 -2.47
C ARG A 35 -6.99 -2.77 -1.70
N ASP A 36 -8.26 -2.52 -1.71
CA ASP A 36 -8.90 -1.54 -0.83
C ASP A 36 -8.95 -2.12 0.61
N ALA A 37 -8.38 -1.41 1.57
CA ALA A 37 -8.30 -1.87 2.95
C ALA A 37 -9.66 -1.99 3.65
N VAL A 38 -10.68 -1.28 3.17
CA VAL A 38 -12.04 -1.31 3.73
C VAL A 38 -12.84 -2.48 3.17
N THR A 39 -12.88 -2.60 1.86
CA THR A 39 -13.70 -3.61 1.18
C THR A 39 -12.98 -4.93 1.01
N GLN A 40 -11.64 -4.93 1.10
CA GLN A 40 -10.72 -6.05 0.83
C GLN A 40 -10.77 -6.54 -0.63
N TYR A 41 -11.54 -5.87 -1.48
CA TYR A 41 -11.58 -6.15 -2.91
C TYR A 41 -10.42 -5.48 -3.66
N PRO A 42 -10.11 -5.93 -4.88
CA PRO A 42 -9.20 -5.21 -5.75
C PRO A 42 -9.60 -3.75 -5.93
N VAL A 43 -8.62 -2.85 -5.91
CA VAL A 43 -8.87 -1.42 -6.08
C VAL A 43 -9.48 -1.16 -7.46
N THR A 44 -10.62 -0.49 -7.45
CA THR A 44 -11.31 -0.02 -8.65
C THR A 44 -11.65 1.46 -8.46
N LEU A 45 -11.20 2.31 -9.38
CA LEU A 45 -11.49 3.74 -9.37
C LEU A 45 -12.62 4.07 -10.36
N PRO A 46 -13.48 5.04 -10.04
CA PRO A 46 -14.60 5.39 -10.90
C PRO A 46 -14.15 6.12 -12.17
N GLY A 47 -15.00 6.10 -13.19
CA GLY A 47 -14.82 6.88 -14.40
C GLY A 47 -13.58 6.53 -15.23
N GLY A 48 -13.02 5.33 -15.05
CA GLY A 48 -11.78 4.94 -15.75
C GLY A 48 -10.51 5.58 -15.21
N ALA A 49 -10.58 6.24 -14.05
CA ALA A 49 -9.39 6.72 -13.36
C ALA A 49 -8.44 5.55 -13.04
N LEU A 50 -7.16 5.79 -13.20
CA LEU A 50 -6.14 4.76 -12.98
C LEU A 50 -5.41 4.99 -11.66
N LEU A 51 -5.21 3.90 -10.93
CA LEU A 51 -4.22 3.86 -9.87
C LEU A 51 -2.83 3.90 -10.52
N ARG A 52 -2.13 5.01 -10.37
CA ARG A 52 -0.76 5.13 -10.85
C ARG A 52 0.15 4.37 -9.91
N THR A 53 0.83 3.37 -10.47
CA THR A 53 1.90 2.68 -9.76
C THR A 53 3.17 2.79 -10.58
N GLU A 54 4.24 3.20 -9.94
CA GLU A 54 5.54 3.37 -10.59
C GLU A 54 6.67 2.76 -9.77
N LEU A 55 7.68 2.27 -10.46
CA LEU A 55 8.98 1.98 -9.88
C LEU A 55 9.73 3.30 -9.77
N GLU A 56 10.23 3.64 -8.59
CA GLU A 56 11.07 4.83 -8.36
C GLU A 56 12.55 4.51 -8.46
N ALA A 57 12.94 3.38 -7.87
CA ALA A 57 14.34 2.98 -7.79
C ALA A 57 14.50 1.46 -7.73
N VAL A 58 15.69 1.02 -8.12
CA VAL A 58 16.19 -0.35 -7.96
C VAL A 58 17.40 -0.28 -7.02
N GLY A 59 17.27 -0.76 -5.80
CA GLY A 59 18.23 -0.49 -4.72
C GLY A 59 18.37 1.02 -4.50
N GLN A 60 19.58 1.52 -4.55
CA GLN A 60 19.88 2.95 -4.41
C GLN A 60 19.82 3.74 -5.74
N ARG A 61 19.50 3.07 -6.86
CA ARG A 61 19.55 3.70 -8.19
C ARG A 61 18.18 4.16 -8.64
N PRO A 62 17.99 5.46 -8.90
CA PRO A 62 16.75 5.97 -9.47
C PRO A 62 16.43 5.29 -10.81
N CYS A 63 15.21 4.83 -10.94
CA CYS A 63 14.73 4.15 -12.15
C CYS A 63 13.22 4.42 -12.35
N PRO A 64 12.81 5.68 -12.52
CA PRO A 64 11.40 6.02 -12.63
C PRO A 64 10.78 5.38 -13.86
N MET A 65 9.76 4.53 -13.64
CA MET A 65 8.98 3.95 -14.72
C MET A 65 7.61 3.47 -14.24
N PRO A 66 6.57 3.63 -15.05
CA PRO A 66 5.24 3.13 -14.72
C PRO A 66 5.22 1.60 -14.76
N LEU A 67 4.49 0.99 -13.82
CA LEU A 67 4.11 -0.42 -13.92
C LEU A 67 2.95 -0.58 -14.91
N VAL A 68 2.93 -1.71 -15.60
CA VAL A 68 1.88 -2.02 -16.59
C VAL A 68 0.63 -2.52 -15.87
N GLY A 69 -0.49 -1.86 -16.09
CA GLY A 69 -1.79 -2.27 -15.55
C GLY A 69 -2.33 -3.52 -16.25
N HIS A 70 -2.93 -4.42 -15.49
CA HIS A 70 -3.59 -5.64 -15.95
C HIS A 70 -5.07 -5.71 -15.52
N GLY A 71 -5.64 -4.57 -15.15
CA GLY A 71 -7.01 -4.49 -14.63
C GLY A 71 -7.15 -4.94 -13.17
N GLU A 72 -8.31 -4.66 -12.58
CA GLU A 72 -8.65 -5.07 -11.22
C GLU A 72 -7.56 -4.75 -10.16
N GLY A 73 -6.96 -3.56 -10.23
CA GLY A 73 -5.90 -3.16 -9.31
C GLY A 73 -4.58 -3.94 -9.44
N ARG A 74 -4.43 -4.76 -10.48
CA ARG A 74 -3.19 -5.50 -10.77
C ARG A 74 -2.26 -4.67 -11.60
N VAL A 75 -1.01 -4.63 -11.20
CA VAL A 75 0.08 -4.02 -11.96
C VAL A 75 1.27 -4.96 -11.99
N ALA A 76 2.07 -4.87 -13.04
CA ALA A 76 3.24 -5.72 -13.21
C ALA A 76 4.47 -4.95 -13.65
N LEU A 77 5.61 -5.33 -13.12
CA LEU A 77 6.92 -4.92 -13.59
C LEU A 77 7.48 -6.02 -14.49
N ARG A 78 7.65 -5.70 -15.77
CA ARG A 78 8.22 -6.63 -16.74
C ARG A 78 9.74 -6.58 -16.72
N HIS A 79 10.34 -7.76 -16.77
CA HIS A 79 11.80 -7.89 -16.89
C HIS A 79 12.23 -7.77 -18.36
N GLU A 80 12.22 -6.53 -18.87
CA GLU A 80 12.62 -6.23 -20.26
C GLU A 80 13.38 -4.91 -20.37
N GLY A 81 14.16 -4.77 -21.43
CA GLY A 81 14.81 -3.52 -21.81
C GLY A 81 15.73 -2.96 -20.74
N ARG A 82 15.49 -1.69 -20.35
CA ARG A 82 16.31 -0.95 -19.37
C ARG A 82 16.23 -1.56 -17.97
N VAL A 83 15.05 -2.04 -17.54
CA VAL A 83 14.87 -2.66 -16.22
C VAL A 83 15.68 -3.92 -16.09
N ALA A 84 15.64 -4.79 -17.10
CA ALA A 84 16.43 -6.01 -17.10
C ALA A 84 17.93 -5.73 -16.95
N ARG A 85 18.43 -4.70 -17.63
CA ARG A 85 19.86 -4.29 -17.56
C ARG A 85 20.21 -3.71 -16.19
N LEU A 86 19.35 -2.88 -15.61
CA LEU A 86 19.59 -2.30 -14.29
C LEU A 86 19.57 -3.36 -13.20
N LEU A 87 18.63 -4.29 -13.28
CA LEU A 87 18.54 -5.42 -12.35
C LEU A 87 19.74 -6.36 -12.47
N ALA A 88 20.13 -6.70 -13.70
CA ALA A 88 21.33 -7.53 -13.90
C ALA A 88 22.56 -6.87 -13.28
N ARG A 89 22.77 -5.57 -13.53
CA ARG A 89 23.88 -4.80 -12.93
C ARG A 89 23.78 -4.69 -11.40
N ALA A 90 22.58 -4.52 -10.88
CA ALA A 90 22.38 -4.44 -9.43
C ALA A 90 22.63 -5.79 -8.75
N LEU A 91 22.26 -6.90 -9.41
CA LEU A 91 22.54 -8.25 -8.94
C LEU A 91 24.04 -8.59 -9.01
N GLU A 92 24.72 -8.19 -10.09
CA GLU A 92 26.18 -8.36 -10.20
C GLU A 92 26.97 -7.57 -9.17
N GLN A 93 26.41 -6.49 -8.65
CA GLN A 93 27.03 -5.58 -7.68
C GLN A 93 26.55 -5.78 -6.24
N ALA A 94 25.51 -6.59 -6.04
CA ALA A 94 25.11 -7.03 -4.72
C ALA A 94 26.13 -8.07 -4.25
N GLU A 95 27.17 -7.60 -3.55
CA GLU A 95 28.01 -8.52 -2.79
C GLU A 95 27.11 -9.23 -1.77
N PRO A 96 27.18 -10.55 -1.65
CA PRO A 96 26.52 -11.26 -0.58
C PRO A 96 27.12 -10.73 0.73
N VAL A 97 26.34 -9.95 1.48
CA VAL A 97 26.73 -9.54 2.84
C VAL A 97 26.53 -10.77 3.70
N ASP A 98 27.54 -11.62 3.75
CA ASP A 98 27.62 -12.76 4.66
C ASP A 98 28.19 -12.25 6.01
N ASP A 99 27.38 -11.53 6.75
CA ASP A 99 27.69 -11.11 8.12
C ASP A 99 27.03 -12.01 9.20
N GLY A 100 26.38 -13.09 8.75
CA GLY A 100 25.71 -14.06 9.62
C GLY A 100 24.51 -13.47 10.39
N ASN A 101 24.07 -12.24 10.08
CA ASN A 101 22.93 -11.60 10.70
C ASN A 101 21.70 -11.67 9.78
N PRO A 102 20.69 -12.52 10.06
CA PRO A 102 19.49 -12.64 9.23
C PRO A 102 18.69 -11.33 9.10
N ALA A 103 18.97 -10.33 9.95
CA ALA A 103 18.37 -9.01 9.80
C ALA A 103 19.01 -8.20 8.67
N ASN A 104 20.25 -8.53 8.26
CA ASN A 104 20.97 -7.87 7.16
C ASN A 104 20.81 -8.57 5.82
N ASP A 105 20.38 -9.83 5.77
CA ASP A 105 19.88 -10.50 4.55
C ASP A 105 18.74 -9.70 3.87
N ALA A 106 18.15 -8.75 4.59
CA ALA A 106 17.14 -7.84 4.09
C ALA A 106 17.68 -6.74 3.16
N ASP A 107 18.98 -6.52 3.07
CA ASP A 107 19.59 -5.47 2.21
C ASP A 107 19.94 -5.92 0.79
N GLY A 108 19.53 -7.13 0.42
CA GLY A 108 19.50 -7.57 -0.95
C GLY A 108 18.78 -6.56 -1.86
N LEU A 109 18.88 -6.75 -3.15
CA LEU A 109 18.25 -5.92 -4.16
C LEU A 109 16.77 -5.67 -3.82
N ARG A 110 16.36 -4.41 -3.74
CA ARG A 110 14.99 -4.02 -3.44
C ARG A 110 14.43 -3.11 -4.52
N LEU A 111 13.13 -3.21 -4.74
CA LEU A 111 12.38 -2.38 -5.67
C LEU A 111 11.58 -1.36 -4.87
N HIS A 112 11.76 -0.09 -5.16
CA HIS A 112 10.98 0.98 -4.53
C HIS A 112 9.81 1.34 -5.43
N LEU A 113 8.61 1.15 -4.91
CA LEU A 113 7.35 1.37 -5.61
C LEU A 113 6.58 2.51 -4.96
N ARG A 114 5.97 3.34 -5.77
CA ARG A 114 4.99 4.34 -5.34
C ARG A 114 3.64 4.03 -5.95
N ALA A 115 2.59 4.09 -5.14
CA ALA A 115 1.20 4.02 -5.57
C ALA A 115 0.46 5.28 -5.14
N GLN A 116 -0.27 5.88 -6.07
CA GLN A 116 -1.10 7.07 -5.84
C GLN A 116 -2.27 7.12 -6.79
N ASP A 117 -3.36 7.74 -6.37
CA ASP A 117 -4.51 8.02 -7.22
C ASP A 117 -4.78 9.54 -7.29
N GLY A 118 -5.17 10.03 -8.47
CA GLY A 118 -5.47 11.44 -8.70
C GLY A 118 -6.78 11.90 -8.03
N LEU A 119 -7.63 10.99 -7.59
CA LEU A 119 -8.91 11.29 -6.95
C LEU A 119 -8.79 11.50 -5.44
N ARG A 120 -7.64 11.11 -4.86
CA ARG A 120 -7.40 11.14 -3.40
C ARG A 120 -8.38 10.26 -2.61
N TRP A 121 -8.84 9.18 -3.23
CA TRP A 121 -9.62 8.16 -2.53
C TRP A 121 -8.75 7.37 -1.57
N PHE A 122 -7.48 7.17 -1.94
CA PHE A 122 -6.53 6.45 -1.13
C PHE A 122 -5.33 7.33 -0.76
N VAL A 123 -4.79 7.08 0.43
CA VAL A 123 -3.53 7.68 0.84
C VAL A 123 -2.40 7.05 0.02
N PRO A 124 -1.52 7.85 -0.59
CA PRO A 124 -0.36 7.34 -1.32
C PRO A 124 0.49 6.42 -0.44
N ARG A 125 1.11 5.43 -1.06
CA ARG A 125 2.04 4.53 -0.36
C ARG A 125 3.33 4.36 -1.15
N ARG A 126 4.41 4.25 -0.41
CA ARG A 126 5.74 3.99 -0.94
C ARG A 126 6.31 2.74 -0.31
N LEU A 127 6.54 1.73 -1.10
CA LEU A 127 6.92 0.40 -0.64
C LEU A 127 8.31 0.03 -1.14
N SER A 128 9.13 -0.51 -0.28
CA SER A 128 10.37 -1.19 -0.63
C SER A 128 10.14 -2.69 -0.53
N VAL A 129 10.16 -3.37 -1.67
CA VAL A 129 9.88 -4.80 -1.76
C VAL A 129 11.05 -5.57 -2.38
N PRO A 130 11.41 -6.75 -1.89
CA PRO A 130 12.40 -7.58 -2.53
C PRO A 130 11.85 -8.12 -3.86
N PRO A 131 12.62 -8.18 -4.95
CA PRO A 131 12.22 -8.83 -6.18
C PRO A 131 12.11 -10.33 -5.96
N VAL A 132 11.21 -10.97 -6.73
CA VAL A 132 11.15 -12.43 -6.75
C VAL A 132 12.04 -12.93 -7.88
N LEU A 133 13.21 -13.40 -7.54
CA LEU A 133 14.23 -13.87 -8.49
C LEU A 133 14.20 -15.38 -8.71
N ASN A 134 13.06 -16.03 -8.57
CA ASN A 134 12.94 -17.48 -8.72
C ASN A 134 13.19 -17.92 -10.16
N ALA A 135 14.42 -18.27 -10.47
CA ALA A 135 14.82 -18.80 -11.77
C ALA A 135 14.18 -20.18 -12.11
N GLY A 136 13.59 -20.86 -11.13
CA GLY A 136 13.07 -22.22 -11.26
C GLY A 136 11.56 -22.40 -11.05
N VAL A 137 10.83 -21.37 -10.63
CA VAL A 137 9.39 -21.51 -10.37
C VAL A 137 8.60 -21.26 -11.66
N PRO A 138 7.64 -22.14 -12.01
CA PRO A 138 6.77 -21.90 -13.16
C PRO A 138 6.07 -20.52 -13.04
N PRO A 139 5.88 -19.79 -14.15
CA PRO A 139 5.26 -18.45 -14.12
C PRO A 139 3.81 -18.46 -13.63
N ALA A 140 3.23 -19.61 -13.38
CA ALA A 140 1.86 -19.81 -12.92
C ALA A 140 1.72 -19.73 -11.38
N THR A 141 2.80 -19.66 -10.61
CA THR A 141 2.67 -19.54 -9.15
C THR A 141 2.37 -18.09 -8.75
N LEU A 142 1.36 -17.92 -7.91
CA LEU A 142 0.98 -16.62 -7.36
C LEU A 142 2.04 -15.98 -6.45
N ASP A 143 3.15 -16.67 -6.24
CA ASP A 143 4.26 -16.26 -5.35
C ASP A 143 4.97 -14.99 -5.84
N ASN A 144 4.87 -14.69 -7.14
CA ASN A 144 5.41 -13.47 -7.74
C ASN A 144 4.49 -12.25 -7.59
N ILE A 145 3.30 -12.42 -6.98
CA ILE A 145 2.35 -11.35 -6.77
C ILE A 145 2.36 -10.96 -5.30
N ARG A 146 2.61 -9.67 -5.03
CA ARG A 146 2.45 -9.09 -3.70
C ARG A 146 1.04 -8.54 -3.57
N GLU A 147 0.39 -8.78 -2.43
CA GLU A 147 -0.89 -8.17 -2.11
C GLU A 147 -0.66 -6.97 -1.20
N ALA A 148 -0.87 -5.77 -1.70
CA ALA A 148 -0.69 -4.54 -0.93
C ALA A 148 -2.02 -3.79 -0.80
N TRP A 149 -2.27 -3.23 0.37
CA TRP A 149 -3.52 -2.54 0.66
C TRP A 149 -3.34 -1.03 0.59
N LEU A 150 -4.35 -0.36 0.06
CA LEU A 150 -4.48 1.10 0.08
C LEU A 150 -5.53 1.49 1.10
N TRP A 151 -5.19 2.47 1.92
CA TRP A 151 -6.04 2.96 3.00
C TRP A 151 -6.82 4.19 2.56
N PRO A 152 -8.06 4.36 3.06
CA PRO A 152 -8.90 5.49 2.72
C PRO A 152 -8.19 6.83 2.92
N GLY A 153 -8.22 7.67 1.91
CA GLY A 153 -7.86 9.08 1.97
C GLY A 153 -9.07 9.96 2.30
N ALA A 154 -8.86 11.26 2.37
CA ALA A 154 -9.90 12.21 2.78
C ALA A 154 -11.15 12.20 1.88
N ARG A 155 -11.01 11.83 0.61
CA ARG A 155 -12.11 11.77 -0.37
C ARG A 155 -12.67 10.37 -0.60
N TYR A 156 -12.27 9.40 0.21
CA TYR A 156 -12.78 8.04 0.08
C TYR A 156 -14.32 8.00 0.21
N PRO A 157 -15.05 7.35 -0.72
CA PRO A 157 -16.50 7.26 -0.71
C PRO A 157 -16.95 6.26 0.35
N LEU A 158 -17.38 6.75 1.49
CA LEU A 158 -17.89 5.90 2.57
C LEU A 158 -19.31 5.42 2.23
N PRO A 159 -19.61 4.13 2.43
CA PRO A 159 -20.99 3.65 2.43
C PRO A 159 -21.84 4.39 3.47
N SER A 160 -23.12 4.63 3.18
CA SER A 160 -24.02 5.41 4.05
C SER A 160 -24.18 4.84 5.46
N HIS A 161 -23.94 3.56 5.64
CA HIS A 161 -24.03 2.82 6.92
C HIS A 161 -22.65 2.52 7.56
N ALA A 162 -21.57 3.06 6.99
CA ALA A 162 -20.24 2.84 7.54
C ALA A 162 -20.08 3.59 8.88
N THR A 163 -19.46 2.92 9.84
CA THR A 163 -18.97 3.60 11.04
C THR A 163 -17.52 4.01 10.77
N ALA A 164 -17.26 5.30 10.79
CA ALA A 164 -15.95 5.83 10.49
C ALA A 164 -15.56 6.98 11.40
N VAL A 165 -14.27 7.21 11.56
CA VAL A 165 -13.70 8.38 12.26
C VAL A 165 -12.88 9.18 11.26
N ARG A 166 -13.11 10.49 11.24
CA ARG A 166 -12.35 11.44 10.42
C ARG A 166 -11.75 12.53 11.30
N GLY A 167 -10.62 13.05 10.90
CA GLY A 167 -9.99 14.18 11.57
C GLY A 167 -8.76 14.68 10.84
N THR A 168 -8.17 15.74 11.37
CA THR A 168 -6.91 16.30 10.90
C THR A 168 -5.92 16.29 12.05
N VAL A 169 -4.73 15.76 11.82
CA VAL A 169 -3.68 15.66 12.82
C VAL A 169 -2.79 16.89 12.75
N TRP A 170 -2.54 17.49 13.92
CA TRP A 170 -1.74 18.69 14.06
C TRP A 170 -0.60 18.48 15.05
N ARG A 171 0.49 19.20 14.84
CA ARG A 171 1.61 19.31 15.79
C ARG A 171 1.81 20.78 16.14
N THR A 172 2.06 21.07 17.41
CA THR A 172 2.49 22.40 17.84
C THR A 172 3.88 22.67 17.28
N ALA A 173 3.99 23.58 16.32
CA ALA A 173 5.26 23.94 15.69
C ALA A 173 5.98 25.06 16.47
N ALA A 174 5.19 25.98 17.06
CA ALA A 174 5.66 27.06 17.94
C ALA A 174 4.50 27.47 18.86
N PRO A 175 4.74 28.24 19.93
CA PRO A 175 3.66 28.71 20.78
C PRO A 175 2.57 29.41 19.98
N GLY A 176 1.35 28.85 20.00
CA GLY A 176 0.20 29.36 19.26
C GLY A 176 0.17 29.03 17.75
N VAL A 177 1.14 28.28 17.24
CA VAL A 177 1.21 27.90 15.82
C VAL A 177 1.15 26.37 15.71
N ASN A 178 0.11 25.88 15.04
CA ASN A 178 -0.04 24.47 14.74
C ASN A 178 0.24 24.20 13.27
N ALA A 179 1.00 23.14 12.98
CA ALA A 179 1.25 22.63 11.64
C ALA A 179 0.55 21.28 11.45
N ARG A 180 0.02 21.04 10.27
CA ARG A 180 -0.53 19.72 9.90
C ARG A 180 0.58 18.68 9.87
N VAL A 181 0.25 17.45 10.29
CA VAL A 181 1.21 16.36 10.31
C VAL A 181 0.89 15.39 9.17
N PRO A 182 1.67 15.40 8.09
CA PRO A 182 1.50 14.43 7.03
C PRO A 182 1.96 13.03 7.44
N TRP A 183 1.43 12.02 6.77
CA TRP A 183 1.90 10.62 6.80
C TRP A 183 1.81 9.93 8.16
N GLY A 184 1.07 10.46 9.13
CA GLY A 184 0.81 9.79 10.40
C GLY A 184 0.08 8.45 10.22
N ARG A 185 -0.07 7.73 11.33
CA ARG A 185 -0.90 6.53 11.41
C ARG A 185 -1.92 6.67 12.52
N VAL A 186 -3.08 6.09 12.30
CA VAL A 186 -4.18 6.12 13.27
C VAL A 186 -4.60 4.68 13.54
N VAL A 187 -4.80 4.36 14.82
CA VAL A 187 -5.31 3.06 15.24
C VAL A 187 -6.49 3.31 16.17
N ILE A 188 -7.59 2.61 15.92
CA ILE A 188 -8.76 2.61 16.78
C ILE A 188 -8.80 1.25 17.49
N THR A 189 -8.91 1.30 18.82
CA THR A 189 -8.95 0.10 19.65
C THR A 189 -10.19 0.09 20.53
N ARG A 190 -10.55 -1.10 21.01
CA ARG A 190 -11.57 -1.26 22.05
C ARG A 190 -10.91 -1.08 23.41
N PRO A 191 -11.44 -0.21 24.29
CA PRO A 191 -10.92 -0.06 25.64
C PRO A 191 -10.90 -1.41 26.38
N GLY A 192 -9.79 -1.70 27.05
CA GLY A 192 -9.67 -2.82 27.98
C GLY A 192 -10.12 -2.44 29.39
N ASN A 193 -9.96 -3.37 30.34
CA ASN A 193 -10.35 -3.16 31.75
C ASN A 193 -9.31 -2.37 32.57
N GLY A 194 -8.20 -1.97 31.97
CA GLY A 194 -7.09 -1.26 32.64
C GLY A 194 -6.82 0.11 32.07
N ALA A 195 -5.64 0.64 32.39
CA ALA A 195 -5.16 1.86 31.75
C ALA A 195 -5.05 1.67 30.22
N PRO A 196 -5.32 2.70 29.43
CA PRO A 196 -5.23 2.62 27.98
C PRO A 196 -3.86 2.11 27.51
N ASN A 197 -3.86 1.06 26.69
CA ASN A 197 -2.65 0.45 26.17
C ASN A 197 -2.88 -0.12 24.77
N VAL A 198 -2.34 0.54 23.76
CA VAL A 198 -2.49 0.14 22.36
C VAL A 198 -1.93 -1.24 22.02
N ALA A 199 -0.97 -1.74 22.81
CA ALA A 199 -0.36 -3.04 22.58
C ALA A 199 -1.27 -4.21 23.03
N THR A 200 -2.16 -3.98 24.01
CA THR A 200 -3.02 -5.01 24.59
C THR A 200 -4.50 -4.88 24.22
N GLU A 201 -4.92 -3.70 23.76
CA GLU A 201 -6.27 -3.44 23.32
C GLU A 201 -6.58 -4.05 21.95
N ALA A 202 -7.78 -4.59 21.79
CA ALA A 202 -8.21 -5.16 20.52
C ALA A 202 -8.33 -4.06 19.44
N ARG A 203 -7.60 -4.22 18.34
CA ARG A 203 -7.64 -3.28 17.20
C ARG A 203 -8.94 -3.45 16.42
N LEU A 204 -9.65 -2.33 16.19
CA LEU A 204 -10.92 -2.28 15.49
C LEU A 204 -10.76 -1.68 14.09
N ALA A 205 -9.86 -0.70 13.94
CA ALA A 205 -9.58 -0.05 12.66
C ALA A 205 -8.17 0.52 12.63
N HIS A 206 -7.70 0.73 11.42
CA HIS A 206 -6.49 1.48 11.09
C HIS A 206 -6.85 2.62 10.14
N GLY A 207 -6.02 3.64 10.10
CA GLY A 207 -6.09 4.74 9.15
C GLY A 207 -4.72 5.29 8.86
N HIS A 208 -4.54 5.76 7.63
CA HIS A 208 -3.35 6.49 7.23
C HIS A 208 -3.69 7.96 7.12
N VAL A 209 -2.77 8.80 7.54
CA VAL A 209 -2.88 10.25 7.41
C VAL A 209 -2.26 10.65 6.07
N ASP A 210 -2.95 11.48 5.31
CA ASP A 210 -2.48 11.95 4.02
C ASP A 210 -1.47 13.11 4.13
N ASP A 211 -1.08 13.68 2.99
CA ASP A 211 -0.17 14.84 2.88
C ASP A 211 -0.70 16.12 3.55
N ARG A 212 -2.02 16.20 3.78
CA ARG A 212 -2.69 17.34 4.43
C ARG A 212 -2.96 17.13 5.91
N GLY A 213 -2.48 16.02 6.46
CA GLY A 213 -2.77 15.67 7.84
C GLY A 213 -4.17 15.09 8.05
N GLU A 214 -4.93 14.82 6.98
CA GLU A 214 -6.29 14.31 7.05
C GLU A 214 -6.31 12.78 7.07
N PHE A 215 -7.24 12.18 7.80
CA PHE A 215 -7.41 10.73 7.84
C PHE A 215 -8.87 10.31 7.86
N VAL A 216 -9.07 9.09 7.39
CA VAL A 216 -10.33 8.35 7.52
C VAL A 216 -10.01 6.94 8.02
N ALA A 217 -10.56 6.57 9.17
CA ALA A 217 -10.48 5.22 9.71
C ALA A 217 -11.87 4.59 9.73
N VAL A 218 -12.06 3.50 9.01
CA VAL A 218 -13.34 2.81 8.88
C VAL A 218 -13.33 1.57 9.74
N LEU A 219 -14.34 1.41 10.59
CA LEU A 219 -14.48 0.21 11.40
C LEU A 219 -14.95 -0.95 10.51
N GLY A 220 -14.21 -2.05 10.56
CA GLY A 220 -14.58 -3.26 9.85
C GLY A 220 -15.82 -3.96 10.45
N PRO A 221 -16.44 -4.90 9.72
CA PRO A 221 -17.64 -5.61 10.17
C PRO A 221 -17.44 -6.40 11.46
N GLY A 222 -16.20 -6.79 11.77
CA GLY A 222 -15.85 -7.48 13.03
C GLY A 222 -15.64 -6.56 14.24
N ALA A 223 -15.75 -5.24 14.06
CA ALA A 223 -15.53 -4.28 15.15
C ALA A 223 -16.59 -4.39 16.26
N VAL A 224 -17.78 -4.88 15.94
CA VAL A 224 -18.84 -5.14 16.90
C VAL A 224 -19.22 -6.61 16.81
N THR A 225 -18.96 -7.36 17.89
CA THR A 225 -19.35 -8.76 18.04
C THR A 225 -20.33 -8.88 19.20
N GLY A 226 -21.40 -9.64 19.03
CA GLY A 226 -22.39 -9.92 20.07
C GLY A 226 -23.81 -9.89 19.54
N ALA A 227 -24.74 -10.42 20.36
CA ALA A 227 -26.15 -10.56 19.99
C ALA A 227 -26.90 -9.20 19.94
N ALA A 228 -26.41 -8.18 20.63
CA ALA A 228 -27.02 -6.85 20.66
C ALA A 228 -25.98 -5.79 20.23
N LEU A 229 -26.35 -4.96 19.27
CA LEU A 229 -25.54 -3.81 18.88
C LEU A 229 -25.69 -2.69 19.92
N PRO A 230 -24.62 -2.19 20.53
CA PRO A 230 -24.71 -1.07 21.45
C PRO A 230 -25.10 0.21 20.69
N ALA A 231 -25.85 1.10 21.33
CA ALA A 231 -26.18 2.39 20.75
C ALA A 231 -24.93 3.24 20.49
N GLN A 232 -23.93 3.08 21.34
CA GLN A 232 -22.63 3.73 21.23
C GLN A 232 -21.52 2.71 21.49
N LEU A 233 -20.45 2.83 20.73
CA LEU A 233 -19.24 2.01 20.86
C LEU A 233 -18.13 2.86 21.46
N PRO A 234 -17.72 2.62 22.73
CA PRO A 234 -16.55 3.27 23.29
C PRO A 234 -15.30 2.76 22.60
N VAL A 235 -14.41 3.69 22.21
CA VAL A 235 -13.15 3.37 21.56
C VAL A 235 -12.04 4.29 22.05
N HIS A 236 -10.80 3.85 21.88
CA HIS A 236 -9.62 4.68 22.01
C HIS A 236 -9.06 4.98 20.62
N LEU A 237 -8.85 6.25 20.33
CA LEU A 237 -8.16 6.73 19.15
C LEU A 237 -6.69 6.99 19.50
N TRP A 238 -5.80 6.28 18.83
CA TRP A 238 -4.35 6.41 18.94
C TRP A 238 -3.81 7.04 17.67
N VAL A 239 -2.96 8.04 17.83
CA VAL A 239 -2.29 8.71 16.72
C VAL A 239 -0.79 8.46 16.86
N TYR A 240 -0.17 8.04 15.77
CA TYR A 240 1.27 7.88 15.66
C TYR A 240 1.81 8.95 14.73
N LEU A 241 2.70 9.77 15.26
CA LEU A 241 3.34 10.83 14.50
C LEU A 241 4.65 10.34 13.90
N PRO A 242 4.94 10.68 12.65
CA PRO A 242 6.26 10.46 12.07
C PRO A 242 7.31 11.28 12.82
N PRO A 243 8.59 10.93 12.72
CA PRO A 243 9.68 11.79 13.17
C PRO A 243 9.52 13.20 12.62
N ALA A 244 10.02 14.20 13.33
CA ALA A 244 10.06 15.56 12.80
C ALA A 244 10.81 15.58 11.47
N MET A 245 10.23 16.21 10.47
CA MET A 245 10.82 16.36 9.14
C MET A 245 11.23 17.84 8.97
N PRO A 246 12.47 18.21 9.35
CA PRO A 246 12.91 19.61 9.27
C PRO A 246 12.90 20.14 7.84
N ASP A 247 13.09 19.25 6.86
CA ASP A 247 13.14 19.59 5.45
C ASP A 247 11.81 19.25 4.72
N PHE A 248 10.69 19.24 5.46
CA PHE A 248 9.39 19.01 4.83
C PHE A 248 9.05 20.14 3.87
N ASP A 249 9.00 19.80 2.58
CA ASP A 249 8.55 20.71 1.53
C ASP A 249 7.03 20.58 1.35
N ALA A 250 6.30 21.66 1.69
CA ALA A 250 4.86 21.69 1.53
C ALA A 250 4.41 21.79 0.06
N GLU A 251 5.31 22.19 -0.85
CA GLU A 251 5.06 22.19 -2.30
C GLU A 251 5.21 20.81 -2.91
N HIS A 252 6.10 19.98 -2.33
CA HIS A 252 6.37 18.60 -2.76
C HIS A 252 6.22 17.62 -1.60
N PRO A 253 5.04 17.52 -0.97
CA PRO A 253 4.82 16.67 0.20
C PRO A 253 5.08 15.19 -0.08
N GLU A 254 4.95 14.77 -1.32
CA GLU A 254 5.19 13.39 -1.76
C GLU A 254 6.64 12.93 -1.58
N ASP A 255 7.61 13.84 -1.55
CA ASP A 255 9.02 13.50 -1.36
C ASP A 255 9.30 13.05 0.07
N SER A 256 8.47 13.47 1.01
CA SER A 256 8.52 13.07 2.41
C SER A 256 7.72 11.78 2.71
N LEU A 257 7.07 11.16 1.72
CA LEU A 257 6.30 9.94 1.90
C LEU A 257 7.20 8.80 2.41
N PRO A 258 6.88 8.19 3.57
CA PRO A 258 7.72 7.17 4.17
C PRO A 258 7.90 5.95 3.27
N LEU A 259 9.12 5.45 3.17
CA LEU A 259 9.42 4.20 2.49
C LEU A 259 9.21 3.03 3.45
N GLU A 260 8.15 2.27 3.23
CA GLU A 260 7.79 1.12 4.06
C GLU A 260 8.48 -0.15 3.53
N ARG A 261 9.28 -0.82 4.36
CA ARG A 261 10.04 -2.01 3.95
C ARG A 261 9.22 -3.28 4.19
N ALA A 262 8.76 -3.92 3.11
CA ALA A 262 8.05 -5.18 3.15
C ALA A 262 9.01 -6.38 3.15
N SER A 263 8.57 -7.50 3.71
CA SER A 263 9.27 -8.79 3.63
C SER A 263 9.12 -9.44 2.25
N ALA A 264 9.75 -10.60 2.08
CA ALA A 264 9.58 -11.41 0.87
C ALA A 264 8.22 -12.13 0.80
N ALA A 265 7.42 -12.12 1.86
CA ALA A 265 6.12 -12.76 1.89
C ALA A 265 5.14 -12.13 0.89
N ARG A 266 4.20 -12.92 0.39
CA ARG A 266 3.14 -12.44 -0.51
C ARG A 266 2.32 -11.32 0.15
N LEU A 267 2.07 -11.44 1.44
CA LEU A 267 1.33 -10.51 2.26
C LEU A 267 1.94 -10.50 3.67
N ASP A 268 2.29 -9.32 4.15
CA ASP A 268 2.75 -9.08 5.51
C ASP A 268 2.06 -7.82 6.09
N ASP A 269 2.35 -7.48 7.32
CA ASP A 269 1.71 -6.34 7.97
C ASP A 269 2.15 -4.98 7.36
N VAL A 270 3.34 -4.92 6.74
CA VAL A 270 3.76 -3.74 5.97
C VAL A 270 2.94 -3.63 4.70
N LEU A 271 2.78 -4.72 3.93
CA LEU A 271 1.97 -4.72 2.73
C LEU A 271 0.50 -4.41 3.05
N ARG A 272 -0.02 -4.92 4.17
CA ARG A 272 -1.34 -4.55 4.69
C ARG A 272 -1.41 -3.08 5.13
N GLY A 273 -0.29 -2.45 5.45
CA GLY A 273 -0.25 -1.10 6.01
C GLY A 273 -0.75 -1.02 7.45
N THR A 274 -0.79 -2.15 8.16
CA THR A 274 -1.18 -2.23 9.58
C THR A 274 0.02 -2.09 10.51
N GLN A 275 1.22 -2.27 10.00
CA GLN A 275 2.45 -1.99 10.74
C GLN A 275 2.71 -0.48 10.77
N VAL A 276 2.93 0.03 11.97
CA VAL A 276 3.41 1.41 12.13
C VAL A 276 4.89 1.45 11.77
N PRO A 277 5.33 2.37 10.89
CA PRO A 277 6.73 2.46 10.51
C PRO A 277 7.65 2.74 11.71
N ALA A 278 8.90 2.29 11.64
CA ALA A 278 9.88 2.54 12.69
C ALA A 278 10.11 4.04 12.90
N GLY A 279 10.38 4.44 14.14
CA GLY A 279 10.60 5.85 14.49
C GLY A 279 9.34 6.68 14.73
N TYR A 280 8.14 6.12 14.46
CA TYR A 280 6.88 6.79 14.81
C TYR A 280 6.66 6.77 16.33
N THR A 281 6.15 7.87 16.86
CA THR A 281 5.83 8.02 18.29
C THR A 281 4.33 8.00 18.52
N VAL A 282 3.86 7.14 19.43
CA VAL A 282 2.45 7.14 19.84
C VAL A 282 2.17 8.35 20.72
N GLN A 283 1.04 9.00 20.46
CA GLN A 283 0.59 10.16 21.21
C GLN A 283 -0.44 9.78 22.28
N ALA A 284 -0.78 10.73 23.12
CA ALA A 284 -1.81 10.53 24.14
C ALA A 284 -3.13 10.07 23.53
N VAL A 285 -3.72 9.05 24.15
CA VAL A 285 -5.00 8.47 23.72
C VAL A 285 -6.14 9.47 23.77
N ARG A 286 -7.06 9.36 22.81
CA ARG A 286 -8.31 10.13 22.78
C ARG A 286 -9.49 9.17 22.91
N PRO A 287 -10.19 9.14 24.06
CA PRO A 287 -11.42 8.36 24.21
C PRO A 287 -12.54 8.95 23.38
N LEU A 288 -13.28 8.12 22.66
CA LEU A 288 -14.40 8.50 21.82
C LEU A 288 -15.57 7.55 22.05
N ASN A 289 -16.80 8.03 21.83
CA ASN A 289 -18.00 7.21 21.80
C ASN A 289 -18.60 7.32 20.38
N LEU A 290 -18.51 6.25 19.62
CA LEU A 290 -18.96 6.21 18.23
C LEU A 290 -20.41 5.73 18.15
N VAL A 291 -21.22 6.43 17.36
CA VAL A 291 -22.55 5.97 16.97
C VAL A 291 -22.39 5.08 15.74
N LEU A 292 -22.86 3.84 15.83
CA LEU A 292 -22.76 2.90 14.72
C LEU A 292 -23.50 3.39 13.47
N GLY A 293 -22.94 3.13 12.31
CA GLY A 293 -23.48 3.58 11.02
C GLY A 293 -23.33 5.06 10.75
N ARG A 294 -22.48 5.78 11.50
CA ARG A 294 -22.22 7.21 11.29
C ARG A 294 -20.72 7.52 11.19
N THR A 295 -20.43 8.56 10.46
CA THR A 295 -19.08 9.16 10.44
C THR A 295 -18.95 10.13 11.61
N HIS A 296 -17.97 9.89 12.46
CA HIS A 296 -17.60 10.75 13.58
C HIS A 296 -16.45 11.66 13.17
N VAL A 297 -16.65 12.96 13.26
CA VAL A 297 -15.59 13.95 12.99
C VAL A 297 -14.96 14.36 14.31
N VAL A 298 -13.68 14.12 14.47
CA VAL A 298 -12.94 14.52 15.67
C VAL A 298 -12.56 15.99 15.52
N PRO A 299 -12.88 16.84 16.51
CA PRO A 299 -12.51 18.26 16.47
C PRO A 299 -10.98 18.45 16.40
N ASP A 300 -10.52 19.37 15.58
CA ASP A 300 -9.09 19.65 15.36
C ASP A 300 -8.35 19.92 16.69
N ALA A 301 -8.96 20.67 17.61
CA ALA A 301 -8.39 20.95 18.93
C ALA A 301 -8.07 19.69 19.76
N SER A 302 -8.77 18.59 19.48
CA SER A 302 -8.53 17.30 20.14
C SER A 302 -7.36 16.51 19.53
N LEU A 303 -6.87 16.92 18.37
CA LEU A 303 -5.81 16.21 17.61
C LEU A 303 -4.55 17.07 17.44
N VAL A 304 -4.34 18.04 18.33
CA VAL A 304 -3.08 18.79 18.43
C VAL A 304 -2.16 18.08 19.43
N PHE A 305 -0.94 17.82 19.01
CA PHE A 305 0.08 17.14 19.79
C PHE A 305 1.35 18.01 19.89
N ALA A 306 2.11 17.81 20.96
CA ALA A 306 3.36 18.54 21.18
C ALA A 306 4.52 18.00 20.30
#